data_7114cb825e77392336612508cf68b779
#
_entry.id   7114cb825e77392336612508cf68b779
#
_cell.length_a   1.000
_cell.length_b   1.000
_cell.length_c   1.000
_cell.angle_alpha   90.00
_cell.angle_beta   90.00
_cell.angle_gamma   90.00
#
_symmetry.space_group_name_H-M   'P 1'
#
loop_
_entity.id
_entity.type
_entity.pdbx_description
1 polymer ?
#
loop_
_entity_poly.entity_id
_entity_poly.type
_entity_poly.pdbx_seq_one_letter_code
_entity_poly.pdbx_strand_id
1 'polypeptide(L)'
;MNELKEKTNFSIDDFDYVLPEERIAKYPLKKRDASKLLIYRDGTITENVFSNIASFLPEKALLVYNNTKVIQARIHFRKETGALIEVFCLEPAQPADYALSLSATKECVWKCFVGNQKKWKNGTLSKELDINGTQFEFSAELLERKGNVNFVRFSWNNENIHFAEILEKAGELPIPPYLHRPTEESDLITYQTVYAKIKGSVAAPTAGLHFTPEVFESLKSRNIETAELTLHVGAGTFQPVKTKQISDHQMHTEVIEIQKKTIEKLLKNIGKIIAVGTTSVRTLESLYHIGLLIEKQQFPDEKHPYFFIPQWMPYQTECALTPEASLQLILNEMEKRNLSVLHAQTQLIIQPGYTFRLTNGMITNFHQPKSTLLLLVSAFVDGNWRKIYDYALSHDFRFLSYGDSSLL
;
A
#
# COMPACT_ATOMS: atom_id res chain seq x y z
N MET A 1 19.52 -15.70 18.76
CA MET A 1 18.41 -16.49 18.15
C MET A 1 17.24 -16.71 19.12
N ASN A 2 17.46 -16.95 20.42
CA ASN A 2 16.36 -17.07 21.40
C ASN A 2 15.66 -15.74 21.72
N GLU A 3 16.40 -14.66 21.92
CA GLU A 3 15.81 -13.31 22.18
C GLU A 3 14.96 -12.79 21.01
N LEU A 4 15.32 -13.12 19.78
CA LEU A 4 14.53 -12.77 18.62
C LEU A 4 13.20 -13.52 18.59
N LYS A 5 13.21 -14.79 18.94
CA LYS A 5 11.99 -15.61 19.05
C LYS A 5 11.04 -15.08 20.11
N GLU A 6 11.55 -14.61 21.25
CA GLU A 6 10.70 -14.02 22.30
C GLU A 6 10.07 -12.69 21.86
N LYS A 7 10.82 -11.82 21.16
CA LYS A 7 10.32 -10.54 20.63
C LYS A 7 9.35 -10.66 19.45
N THR A 8 9.30 -11.80 18.77
CA THR A 8 8.50 -12.04 17.56
C THR A 8 7.45 -13.13 17.71
N ASN A 9 7.28 -13.72 18.89
CA ASN A 9 6.44 -14.89 19.10
C ASN A 9 5.00 -14.52 19.49
N PHE A 10 4.30 -13.77 18.61
CA PHE A 10 2.89 -13.49 18.76
C PHE A 10 2.05 -14.50 17.97
N SER A 11 0.93 -14.95 18.56
CA SER A 11 -0.11 -15.64 17.81
C SER A 11 -0.97 -14.64 17.07
N ILE A 12 -1.31 -14.93 15.81
CA ILE A 12 -2.26 -14.08 15.07
C ILE A 12 -3.65 -14.09 15.73
N ASP A 13 -3.98 -15.13 16.49
CA ASP A 13 -5.23 -15.26 17.24
C ASP A 13 -5.36 -14.21 18.37
N ASP A 14 -4.25 -13.66 18.88
CA ASP A 14 -4.25 -12.57 19.87
C ASP A 14 -4.81 -11.26 19.27
N PHE A 15 -4.85 -11.17 17.93
CA PHE A 15 -5.35 -10.03 17.14
C PHE A 15 -6.67 -10.37 16.44
N ASP A 16 -7.45 -11.25 17.03
CA ASP A 16 -8.78 -11.61 16.57
C ASP A 16 -9.86 -10.80 17.29
N TYR A 17 -10.92 -10.47 16.57
CA TYR A 17 -12.14 -9.90 17.08
C TYR A 17 -13.32 -10.22 16.16
N VAL A 18 -14.53 -10.17 16.68
CA VAL A 18 -15.74 -10.38 15.88
C VAL A 18 -16.06 -9.13 15.10
N LEU A 19 -15.94 -9.18 13.78
CA LEU A 19 -16.37 -8.11 12.87
C LEU A 19 -17.70 -8.51 12.23
N PRO A 20 -18.84 -7.90 12.64
CA PRO A 20 -20.11 -8.16 12.00
C PRO A 20 -20.14 -7.68 10.55
N GLU A 21 -20.77 -8.45 9.64
CA GLU A 21 -20.79 -8.12 8.21
C GLU A 21 -21.48 -6.76 7.94
N GLU A 22 -22.47 -6.40 8.71
CA GLU A 22 -23.18 -5.12 8.63
C GLU A 22 -22.31 -3.91 8.98
N ARG A 23 -21.17 -4.14 9.65
CA ARG A 23 -20.18 -3.08 9.93
C ARG A 23 -19.22 -2.86 8.77
N ILE A 24 -19.14 -3.76 7.80
CA ILE A 24 -18.28 -3.62 6.63
C ILE A 24 -18.95 -2.67 5.64
N ALA A 25 -18.34 -1.51 5.43
CA ALA A 25 -18.84 -0.53 4.46
C ALA A 25 -18.58 -0.99 3.03
N LYS A 26 -19.61 -1.45 2.34
CA LYS A 26 -19.52 -1.94 0.94
C LYS A 26 -19.37 -0.80 -0.08
N TYR A 27 -19.79 0.42 0.29
CA TYR A 27 -19.76 1.63 -0.53
C TYR A 27 -19.28 2.84 0.29
N PRO A 28 -18.66 3.84 -0.36
CA PRO A 28 -18.32 5.08 0.30
C PRO A 28 -19.56 5.91 0.64
N LEU A 29 -19.42 6.85 1.53
CA LEU A 29 -20.42 7.91 1.72
C LEU A 29 -20.46 8.83 0.49
N LYS A 30 -21.60 9.45 0.21
CA LYS A 30 -21.74 10.45 -0.86
C LYS A 30 -20.72 11.59 -0.70
N LYS A 31 -20.49 12.03 0.53
CA LYS A 31 -19.45 12.97 0.91
C LYS A 31 -18.39 12.21 1.72
N ARG A 32 -17.19 12.02 1.18
CA ARG A 32 -16.14 11.17 1.76
C ARG A 32 -15.71 11.61 3.15
N ASP A 33 -15.59 12.91 3.34
CA ASP A 33 -15.16 13.54 4.60
C ASP A 33 -16.27 13.65 5.66
N ALA A 34 -17.48 13.16 5.35
CA ALA A 34 -18.56 12.99 6.32
C ALA A 34 -18.44 11.69 7.14
N SER A 35 -17.42 10.88 6.91
CA SER A 35 -17.12 9.70 7.73
C SER A 35 -16.82 10.07 9.17
N LYS A 36 -17.13 9.17 10.11
CA LYS A 36 -16.75 9.35 11.52
C LYS A 36 -15.22 9.32 11.66
N LEU A 37 -14.74 10.08 12.63
CA LEU A 37 -13.35 10.11 13.06
C LEU A 37 -13.27 9.74 14.54
N LEU A 38 -12.65 8.62 14.85
CA LEU A 38 -12.26 8.26 16.21
C LEU A 38 -10.90 8.90 16.51
N ILE A 39 -10.77 9.57 17.63
CA ILE A 39 -9.51 10.19 18.08
C ILE A 39 -9.10 9.49 19.37
N TYR A 40 -7.91 8.88 19.36
CA TYR A 40 -7.33 8.25 20.53
C TYR A 40 -6.08 9.00 20.96
N ARG A 41 -6.09 9.52 22.19
CA ARG A 41 -4.95 10.22 22.79
C ARG A 41 -4.85 9.89 24.27
N ASP A 42 -3.69 9.51 24.74
CA ASP A 42 -3.38 9.30 26.15
C ASP A 42 -4.43 8.42 26.86
N GLY A 43 -4.85 7.34 26.20
CA GLY A 43 -5.85 6.43 26.73
C GLY A 43 -7.30 6.92 26.62
N THR A 44 -7.55 8.13 26.11
CA THR A 44 -8.90 8.71 25.95
C THR A 44 -9.36 8.59 24.51
N ILE A 45 -10.64 8.21 24.32
CA ILE A 45 -11.30 8.17 23.02
C ILE A 45 -12.33 9.30 22.94
N THR A 46 -12.30 10.02 21.81
CA THR A 46 -13.33 11.00 21.45
C THR A 46 -13.77 10.79 20.01
N GLU A 47 -14.94 11.31 19.65
CA GLU A 47 -15.48 11.20 18.29
C GLU A 47 -15.64 12.56 17.63
N ASN A 48 -15.50 12.57 16.32
CA ASN A 48 -15.81 13.71 15.46
C ASN A 48 -16.17 13.23 14.05
N VAL A 49 -16.21 14.15 13.09
CA VAL A 49 -16.35 13.90 11.66
C VAL A 49 -15.02 14.20 10.99
N PHE A 50 -14.65 13.41 9.97
CA PHE A 50 -13.36 13.53 9.30
C PHE A 50 -13.10 14.92 8.71
N SER A 51 -14.12 15.62 8.24
CA SER A 51 -14.01 17.00 7.73
C SER A 51 -13.33 17.96 8.74
N ASN A 52 -13.37 17.65 10.03
CA ASN A 52 -12.75 18.44 11.10
C ASN A 52 -11.33 17.98 11.46
N ILE A 53 -10.74 17.02 10.73
CA ILE A 53 -9.44 16.41 11.06
C ILE A 53 -8.34 17.43 11.34
N ALA A 54 -8.30 18.54 10.60
CA ALA A 54 -7.31 19.59 10.76
C ALA A 54 -7.30 20.19 12.18
N SER A 55 -8.44 20.19 12.89
CA SER A 55 -8.55 20.72 14.25
C SER A 55 -7.91 19.81 15.31
N PHE A 56 -7.66 18.56 14.97
CA PHE A 56 -7.11 17.57 15.88
C PHE A 56 -5.64 17.25 15.62
N LEU A 57 -5.07 17.78 14.51
CA LEU A 57 -3.66 17.62 14.23
C LEU A 57 -2.81 18.64 15.01
N PRO A 58 -1.59 18.27 15.42
CA PRO A 58 -0.66 19.20 16.05
C PRO A 58 -0.35 20.39 15.14
N GLU A 59 -0.11 21.54 15.73
CA GLU A 59 0.34 22.71 14.98
C GLU A 59 1.67 22.42 14.22
N LYS A 60 1.75 22.90 12.99
CA LYS A 60 2.91 22.69 12.12
C LYS A 60 3.25 21.19 11.90
N ALA A 61 2.25 20.31 12.00
CA ALA A 61 2.43 18.92 11.62
C ALA A 61 2.76 18.79 10.12
N LEU A 62 3.53 17.77 9.77
CA LEU A 62 3.70 17.34 8.39
C LEU A 62 2.84 16.11 8.15
N LEU A 63 1.82 16.24 7.32
CA LEU A 63 0.97 15.14 6.91
C LEU A 63 1.56 14.43 5.69
N VAL A 64 1.86 13.13 5.80
CA VAL A 64 2.52 12.36 4.75
C VAL A 64 1.57 11.29 4.21
N TYR A 65 1.35 11.27 2.90
CA TYR A 65 0.40 10.37 2.25
C TYR A 65 0.97 9.69 1.00
N ASN A 66 0.40 8.52 0.69
CA ASN A 66 0.77 7.71 -0.46
C ASN A 66 -0.03 8.15 -1.69
N ASN A 67 0.65 8.68 -2.71
CA ASN A 67 0.06 9.23 -3.94
C ASN A 67 -0.12 8.21 -5.05
N THR A 68 0.02 6.92 -4.74
CA THR A 68 -0.17 5.87 -5.73
C THR A 68 -1.60 5.84 -6.30
N LYS A 69 -1.72 5.47 -7.57
CA LYS A 69 -3.00 5.31 -8.28
C LYS A 69 -3.25 3.84 -8.60
N VAL A 70 -4.45 3.36 -8.28
CA VAL A 70 -4.85 1.98 -8.58
C VAL A 70 -5.04 1.81 -10.08
N ILE A 71 -4.47 0.73 -10.63
CA ILE A 71 -4.61 0.34 -12.03
C ILE A 71 -5.70 -0.71 -12.20
N GLN A 72 -6.29 -0.80 -13.40
CA GLN A 72 -7.30 -1.81 -13.75
C GLN A 72 -6.60 -3.15 -14.04
N ALA A 73 -6.10 -3.78 -12.98
CA ALA A 73 -5.14 -4.88 -13.04
C ALA A 73 -5.77 -6.27 -13.32
N ARG A 74 -7.10 -6.39 -13.37
CA ARG A 74 -7.80 -7.66 -13.65
C ARG A 74 -8.22 -7.74 -15.09
N ILE A 75 -7.58 -8.62 -15.87
CA ILE A 75 -7.86 -8.79 -17.30
C ILE A 75 -8.56 -10.15 -17.49
N HIS A 76 -9.67 -10.14 -18.21
CA HIS A 76 -10.41 -11.35 -18.55
C HIS A 76 -10.16 -11.75 -20.00
N PHE A 77 -9.81 -13.01 -20.19
CA PHE A 77 -9.69 -13.66 -21.50
C PHE A 77 -10.72 -14.80 -21.59
N ARG A 78 -11.25 -15.02 -22.77
CA ARG A 78 -12.14 -16.13 -23.07
C ARG A 78 -11.45 -17.08 -24.07
N LYS A 79 -11.31 -18.33 -23.68
CA LYS A 79 -10.80 -19.37 -24.59
C LYS A 79 -11.86 -19.72 -25.63
N GLU A 80 -11.43 -20.31 -26.76
CA GLU A 80 -12.33 -20.87 -27.79
C GLU A 80 -13.33 -21.89 -27.19
N THR A 81 -12.93 -22.62 -26.14
CA THR A 81 -13.77 -23.54 -25.39
C THR A 81 -14.82 -22.86 -24.52
N GLY A 82 -14.91 -21.53 -24.53
CA GLY A 82 -15.79 -20.71 -23.71
C GLY A 82 -15.30 -20.45 -22.27
N ALA A 83 -14.20 -21.07 -21.85
CA ALA A 83 -13.68 -20.91 -20.48
C ALA A 83 -13.15 -19.49 -20.24
N LEU A 84 -13.64 -18.83 -19.17
CA LEU A 84 -13.16 -17.54 -18.71
C LEU A 84 -11.89 -17.74 -17.87
N ILE A 85 -10.83 -17.01 -18.21
CA ILE A 85 -9.56 -16.96 -17.50
C ILE A 85 -9.36 -15.52 -17.01
N GLU A 86 -9.23 -15.33 -15.70
CA GLU A 86 -8.82 -14.05 -15.12
C GLU A 86 -7.31 -14.03 -14.97
N VAL A 87 -6.66 -12.97 -15.46
CA VAL A 87 -5.25 -12.69 -15.23
C VAL A 87 -5.15 -11.40 -14.40
N PHE A 88 -4.76 -11.55 -13.15
CA PHE A 88 -4.64 -10.43 -12.22
C PHE A 88 -3.18 -10.02 -12.09
N CYS A 89 -2.82 -8.88 -12.68
CA CYS A 89 -1.47 -8.30 -12.62
C CYS A 89 -1.15 -7.85 -11.19
N LEU A 90 0.01 -8.26 -10.66
CA LEU A 90 0.45 -7.96 -9.29
C LEU A 90 1.57 -6.93 -9.30
N GLU A 91 2.66 -7.24 -9.99
CA GLU A 91 3.84 -6.40 -10.12
C GLU A 91 4.57 -6.68 -11.44
N PRO A 92 5.27 -5.68 -12.01
CA PRO A 92 6.04 -5.89 -13.23
C PRO A 92 7.25 -6.80 -12.97
N ALA A 93 7.60 -7.63 -13.97
CA ALA A 93 8.76 -8.51 -13.92
C ALA A 93 9.80 -8.16 -14.99
N GLN A 94 9.36 -7.75 -16.20
CA GLN A 94 10.25 -7.34 -17.27
C GLN A 94 9.55 -6.34 -18.20
N PRO A 95 10.04 -5.09 -18.25
CA PRO A 95 10.97 -4.51 -17.27
C PRO A 95 10.38 -4.51 -15.86
N ALA A 96 11.23 -4.59 -14.83
CA ALA A 96 10.78 -4.66 -13.42
C ALA A 96 10.32 -3.29 -12.86
N ASP A 97 10.62 -2.21 -13.56
CA ASP A 97 10.19 -0.86 -13.21
C ASP A 97 8.75 -0.61 -13.65
N TYR A 98 7.93 -0.02 -12.79
CA TYR A 98 6.51 0.24 -13.06
C TYR A 98 6.30 1.21 -14.21
N ALA A 99 7.04 2.31 -14.26
CA ALA A 99 6.88 3.32 -15.30
C ALA A 99 7.29 2.76 -16.67
N LEU A 100 8.41 2.05 -16.73
CA LEU A 100 8.88 1.40 -17.96
C LEU A 100 7.93 0.30 -18.42
N SER A 101 7.42 -0.52 -17.50
CA SER A 101 6.51 -1.60 -17.85
C SER A 101 5.14 -1.08 -18.32
N LEU A 102 4.60 -0.04 -17.67
CA LEU A 102 3.35 0.58 -18.07
C LEU A 102 3.46 1.39 -19.38
N SER A 103 4.64 1.90 -19.71
CA SER A 103 4.93 2.58 -20.98
C SER A 103 5.42 1.65 -22.11
N ALA A 104 5.53 0.35 -21.85
CA ALA A 104 5.89 -0.61 -22.89
C ALA A 104 4.90 -0.55 -24.07
N THR A 105 5.43 -0.71 -25.32
CA THR A 105 4.65 -0.55 -26.57
C THR A 105 4.56 -1.81 -27.41
N LYS A 106 5.19 -2.91 -27.01
CA LYS A 106 5.18 -4.19 -27.73
C LYS A 106 4.85 -5.36 -26.83
N GLU A 107 5.58 -5.46 -25.74
CA GLU A 107 5.42 -6.53 -24.77
C GLU A 107 5.92 -6.12 -23.38
N CYS A 108 5.40 -6.80 -22.37
CA CYS A 108 5.91 -6.75 -21.00
C CYS A 108 5.59 -8.05 -20.27
N VAL A 109 6.35 -8.34 -19.22
CA VAL A 109 6.10 -9.51 -18.37
C VAL A 109 5.69 -9.06 -16.99
N TRP A 110 4.61 -9.64 -16.47
CA TRP A 110 4.11 -9.36 -15.13
C TRP A 110 4.00 -10.64 -14.31
N LYS A 111 4.21 -10.51 -13.01
CA LYS A 111 3.78 -11.51 -12.04
C LYS A 111 2.28 -11.37 -11.84
N CYS A 112 1.55 -12.49 -11.96
CA CYS A 112 0.09 -12.49 -11.96
C CYS A 112 -0.47 -13.61 -11.09
N PHE A 113 -1.65 -13.38 -10.51
CA PHE A 113 -2.54 -14.48 -10.14
C PHE A 113 -3.40 -14.84 -11.34
N VAL A 114 -3.72 -16.12 -11.46
CA VAL A 114 -4.54 -16.63 -12.56
C VAL A 114 -5.76 -17.37 -12.01
N GLY A 115 -6.95 -16.82 -12.25
CA GLY A 115 -8.21 -17.48 -11.98
C GLY A 115 -8.48 -18.57 -13.00
N ASN A 116 -9.12 -19.67 -12.57
CA ASN A 116 -9.34 -20.87 -13.41
C ASN A 116 -8.05 -21.45 -14.02
N GLN A 117 -6.92 -21.34 -13.32
CA GLN A 117 -5.58 -21.75 -13.78
C GLN A 117 -5.52 -23.17 -14.36
N LYS A 118 -6.34 -24.10 -13.85
CA LYS A 118 -6.43 -25.49 -14.35
C LYS A 118 -6.86 -25.56 -15.82
N LYS A 119 -7.59 -24.54 -16.30
CA LYS A 119 -8.07 -24.44 -17.68
C LYS A 119 -7.08 -23.75 -18.63
N TRP A 120 -6.02 -23.14 -18.09
CA TRP A 120 -4.94 -22.52 -18.87
C TRP A 120 -3.59 -23.13 -18.50
N LYS A 121 -3.27 -24.26 -19.10
CA LYS A 121 -2.01 -24.99 -18.83
C LYS A 121 -0.86 -24.50 -19.70
N ASN A 122 -1.14 -24.14 -20.92
CA ASN A 122 -0.21 -23.68 -21.95
C ASN A 122 -0.97 -22.93 -23.04
N GLY A 123 -0.22 -22.39 -24.00
CA GLY A 123 -0.74 -21.64 -25.15
C GLY A 123 -1.02 -20.18 -24.83
N THR A 124 -1.31 -19.45 -25.88
CA THR A 124 -1.59 -18.01 -25.84
C THR A 124 -3.10 -17.80 -25.70
N LEU A 125 -3.49 -16.86 -24.86
CA LEU A 125 -4.83 -16.29 -24.82
C LEU A 125 -4.80 -15.00 -25.60
N SER A 126 -5.78 -14.74 -26.47
CA SER A 126 -5.87 -13.50 -27.20
C SER A 126 -7.28 -12.92 -27.20
N LYS A 127 -7.36 -11.63 -27.45
CA LYS A 127 -8.61 -10.91 -27.71
C LYS A 127 -8.33 -9.68 -28.54
N GLU A 128 -9.30 -9.32 -29.39
CA GLU A 128 -9.29 -8.05 -30.11
C GLU A 128 -9.66 -6.90 -29.18
N LEU A 129 -8.95 -5.81 -29.29
CA LEU A 129 -9.21 -4.54 -28.59
C LEU A 129 -9.33 -3.40 -29.59
N ASP A 130 -10.17 -2.43 -29.24
CA ASP A 130 -10.27 -1.15 -29.94
C ASP A 130 -9.93 -0.03 -28.96
N ILE A 131 -8.89 0.71 -29.25
CA ILE A 131 -8.50 1.91 -28.51
C ILE A 131 -8.47 3.07 -29.48
N ASN A 132 -9.34 4.05 -29.27
CA ASN A 132 -9.47 5.26 -30.08
C ASN A 132 -9.68 4.97 -31.60
N GLY A 133 -10.45 3.92 -31.94
CA GLY A 133 -10.74 3.53 -33.32
C GLY A 133 -9.63 2.69 -33.97
N THR A 134 -8.61 2.31 -33.22
CA THR A 134 -7.54 1.42 -33.70
C THR A 134 -7.74 0.02 -33.12
N GLN A 135 -8.02 -0.94 -34.01
CA GLN A 135 -8.17 -2.34 -33.64
C GLN A 135 -6.82 -3.04 -33.67
N PHE A 136 -6.55 -3.89 -32.66
CA PHE A 136 -5.35 -4.68 -32.57
C PHE A 136 -5.57 -5.93 -31.70
N GLU A 137 -4.75 -6.95 -31.93
CA GLU A 137 -4.75 -8.16 -31.11
C GLU A 137 -3.90 -7.93 -29.86
N PHE A 138 -4.47 -8.27 -28.68
CA PHE A 138 -3.81 -8.30 -27.40
C PHE A 138 -3.76 -9.72 -26.86
N SER A 139 -2.56 -10.18 -26.50
CA SER A 139 -2.28 -11.55 -26.13
C SER A 139 -1.63 -11.68 -24.76
N ALA A 140 -1.86 -12.82 -24.11
CA ALA A 140 -1.23 -13.24 -22.87
C ALA A 140 -0.66 -14.65 -23.01
N GLU A 141 0.62 -14.83 -22.67
CA GLU A 141 1.32 -16.10 -22.68
C GLU A 141 1.84 -16.44 -21.28
N LEU A 142 1.60 -17.66 -20.83
CA LEU A 142 2.10 -18.15 -19.56
C LEU A 142 3.53 -18.64 -19.73
N LEU A 143 4.51 -17.93 -19.15
CA LEU A 143 5.94 -18.27 -19.25
C LEU A 143 6.38 -19.26 -18.17
N GLU A 144 6.05 -18.97 -16.91
CA GLU A 144 6.52 -19.74 -15.76
C GLU A 144 5.49 -19.72 -14.63
N ARG A 145 5.53 -20.76 -13.78
CA ARG A 145 4.73 -20.86 -12.55
C ARG A 145 5.65 -21.07 -11.36
N LYS A 146 5.52 -20.18 -10.38
CA LYS A 146 6.24 -20.26 -9.09
C LYS A 146 5.23 -20.23 -7.93
N GLY A 147 4.84 -21.40 -7.44
CA GLY A 147 3.82 -21.51 -6.41
C GLY A 147 2.47 -20.97 -6.89
N ASN A 148 1.95 -19.95 -6.23
CA ASN A 148 0.69 -19.28 -6.58
C ASN A 148 0.88 -18.13 -7.59
N VAL A 149 2.11 -17.76 -7.90
CA VAL A 149 2.43 -16.65 -8.80
C VAL A 149 2.80 -17.19 -10.18
N ASN A 150 2.28 -16.56 -11.22
CA ASN A 150 2.55 -16.90 -12.61
C ASN A 150 3.25 -15.72 -13.29
N PHE A 151 4.26 -15.99 -14.11
CA PHE A 151 4.88 -15.01 -14.99
C PHE A 151 4.14 -15.04 -16.33
N VAL A 152 3.49 -13.94 -16.66
CA VAL A 152 2.69 -13.80 -17.88
C VAL A 152 3.30 -12.74 -18.77
N ARG A 153 3.62 -13.09 -20.01
CA ARG A 153 3.99 -12.15 -21.06
C ARG A 153 2.70 -11.60 -21.68
N PHE A 154 2.55 -10.30 -21.69
CA PHE A 154 1.56 -9.60 -22.50
C PHE A 154 2.23 -9.06 -23.75
N SER A 155 1.57 -9.20 -24.91
CA SER A 155 2.05 -8.71 -26.19
C SER A 155 0.90 -8.18 -27.05
N TRP A 156 1.21 -7.20 -27.89
CA TRP A 156 0.26 -6.61 -28.83
C TRP A 156 0.97 -6.09 -30.07
N ASN A 157 0.24 -6.01 -31.18
CA ASN A 157 0.76 -5.70 -32.49
C ASN A 157 0.61 -4.22 -32.90
N ASN A 158 0.54 -3.30 -31.93
CA ASN A 158 0.46 -1.86 -32.17
C ASN A 158 1.42 -1.09 -31.27
N GLU A 159 2.51 -0.57 -31.85
CA GLU A 159 3.55 0.15 -31.10
C GLU A 159 3.16 1.55 -30.62
N ASN A 160 2.04 2.09 -31.04
CA ASN A 160 1.54 3.40 -30.59
C ASN A 160 0.68 3.29 -29.32
N ILE A 161 0.42 2.07 -28.83
CA ILE A 161 -0.41 1.82 -27.66
C ILE A 161 0.49 1.35 -26.52
N HIS A 162 0.39 2.01 -25.38
CA HIS A 162 1.11 1.62 -24.15
C HIS A 162 0.32 0.59 -23.34
N PHE A 163 1.02 -0.24 -22.58
CA PHE A 163 0.38 -1.24 -21.72
C PHE A 163 -0.60 -0.61 -20.73
N ALA A 164 -0.31 0.60 -20.24
CA ALA A 164 -1.23 1.36 -19.36
C ALA A 164 -2.60 1.60 -20.02
N GLU A 165 -2.64 1.90 -21.33
CA GLU A 165 -3.89 2.13 -22.08
C GLU A 165 -4.66 0.82 -22.27
N ILE A 166 -3.93 -0.30 -22.48
CA ILE A 166 -4.51 -1.64 -22.56
C ILE A 166 -5.17 -2.01 -21.23
N LEU A 167 -4.51 -1.76 -20.09
CA LEU A 167 -5.09 -2.00 -18.78
C LEU A 167 -6.35 -1.15 -18.54
N GLU A 168 -6.35 0.11 -18.95
CA GLU A 168 -7.50 1.00 -18.82
C GLU A 168 -8.69 0.56 -19.70
N LYS A 169 -8.43 -0.05 -20.86
CA LYS A 169 -9.47 -0.50 -21.78
C LYS A 169 -9.99 -1.90 -21.48
N ALA A 170 -9.08 -2.80 -21.17
CA ALA A 170 -9.36 -4.24 -21.11
C ALA A 170 -9.46 -4.79 -19.69
N GLY A 171 -8.99 -4.03 -18.71
CA GLY A 171 -8.92 -4.42 -17.32
C GLY A 171 -10.10 -3.93 -16.48
N GLU A 172 -10.27 -4.55 -15.33
CA GLU A 172 -11.17 -4.13 -14.27
C GLU A 172 -10.38 -3.67 -13.05
N LEU A 173 -10.92 -2.68 -12.31
CA LEU A 173 -10.32 -2.21 -11.07
C LEU A 173 -10.42 -3.30 -9.99
N PRO A 174 -9.33 -3.70 -9.34
CA PRO A 174 -9.38 -4.69 -8.27
C PRO A 174 -9.89 -4.07 -6.97
N ILE A 175 -11.15 -4.34 -6.62
CA ILE A 175 -11.67 -3.98 -5.30
C ILE A 175 -11.41 -5.11 -4.30
N PRO A 176 -11.35 -4.81 -2.98
CA PRO A 176 -11.11 -5.82 -1.96
C PRO A 176 -12.17 -6.92 -1.93
N PRO A 177 -11.78 -8.20 -1.77
CA PRO A 177 -12.73 -9.33 -1.77
C PRO A 177 -13.79 -9.25 -0.66
N TYR A 178 -13.47 -8.65 0.50
CA TYR A 178 -14.40 -8.52 1.62
C TYR A 178 -15.57 -7.54 1.36
N LEU A 179 -15.57 -6.82 0.24
CA LEU A 179 -16.72 -6.02 -0.16
C LEU A 179 -17.88 -6.89 -0.68
N HIS A 180 -17.60 -8.16 -1.03
CA HIS A 180 -18.59 -9.16 -1.48
C HIS A 180 -19.54 -8.63 -2.58
N ARG A 181 -19.02 -7.85 -3.51
CA ARG A 181 -19.71 -7.33 -4.69
C ARG A 181 -18.78 -7.28 -5.90
N PRO A 182 -19.33 -7.25 -7.13
CA PRO A 182 -18.52 -6.98 -8.32
C PRO A 182 -18.02 -5.53 -8.32
N THR A 183 -16.98 -5.27 -9.11
CA THR A 183 -16.52 -3.93 -9.42
C THR A 183 -17.57 -3.19 -10.25
N GLU A 184 -17.81 -1.92 -9.94
CA GLU A 184 -18.72 -1.02 -10.63
C GLU A 184 -17.94 0.12 -11.28
N GLU A 185 -18.51 0.78 -12.27
CA GLU A 185 -17.89 1.92 -12.95
C GLU A 185 -17.57 3.06 -11.97
N SER A 186 -18.42 3.25 -10.97
CA SER A 186 -18.19 4.23 -9.89
C SER A 186 -16.91 3.99 -9.10
N ASP A 187 -16.42 2.74 -9.01
CA ASP A 187 -15.18 2.41 -8.29
C ASP A 187 -13.93 2.99 -8.95
N LEU A 188 -13.96 3.27 -10.26
CA LEU A 188 -12.87 3.96 -10.96
C LEU A 188 -12.55 5.32 -10.33
N ILE A 189 -13.56 5.95 -9.72
CA ILE A 189 -13.44 7.25 -9.04
C ILE A 189 -13.40 7.06 -7.53
N THR A 190 -14.28 6.23 -6.99
CA THR A 190 -14.48 6.13 -5.53
C THR A 190 -13.40 5.32 -4.83
N TYR A 191 -12.76 4.37 -5.52
CA TYR A 191 -11.62 3.61 -4.98
C TYR A 191 -10.26 4.23 -5.35
N GLN A 192 -10.23 5.56 -5.47
CA GLN A 192 -9.04 6.38 -5.68
C GLN A 192 -9.03 7.55 -4.68
N THR A 193 -7.83 7.93 -4.24
CA THR A 193 -7.66 9.16 -3.46
C THR A 193 -7.71 10.38 -4.39
N VAL A 194 -8.11 11.54 -3.87
CA VAL A 194 -8.15 12.79 -4.66
C VAL A 194 -6.76 13.28 -5.09
N TYR A 195 -5.71 12.72 -4.51
CA TYR A 195 -4.31 13.02 -4.79
C TYR A 195 -3.55 11.88 -5.48
N ALA A 196 -4.25 10.85 -5.95
CA ALA A 196 -3.64 9.73 -6.67
C ALA A 196 -3.02 10.21 -8.00
N LYS A 197 -1.72 9.93 -8.20
CA LYS A 197 -0.93 10.38 -9.36
C LYS A 197 -0.17 9.26 -10.05
N ILE A 198 0.55 8.45 -9.28
CA ILE A 198 1.52 7.48 -9.80
C ILE A 198 0.84 6.13 -9.97
N LYS A 199 0.62 5.71 -11.22
CA LYS A 199 -0.01 4.41 -11.55
C LYS A 199 0.89 3.24 -11.14
N GLY A 200 0.32 2.15 -10.63
CA GLY A 200 1.07 0.91 -10.32
C GLY A 200 0.53 0.11 -9.15
N SER A 201 -0.34 0.66 -8.31
CA SER A 201 -0.96 -0.10 -7.21
C SER A 201 -2.12 -0.94 -7.68
N VAL A 202 -2.34 -2.06 -7.00
CA VAL A 202 -3.54 -2.90 -7.15
C VAL A 202 -4.52 -2.73 -5.99
N ALA A 203 -4.17 -1.93 -4.99
CA ALA A 203 -5.07 -1.52 -3.91
C ALA A 203 -4.89 -0.03 -3.59
N ALA A 204 -5.98 0.65 -3.24
CA ALA A 204 -5.94 2.04 -2.83
C ALA A 204 -5.34 2.20 -1.41
N PRO A 205 -4.61 3.29 -1.12
CA PRO A 205 -4.27 3.68 0.25
C PRO A 205 -5.52 4.21 0.95
N THR A 206 -6.36 3.31 1.49
CA THR A 206 -7.78 3.54 1.82
C THR A 206 -8.00 4.60 2.89
N ALA A 207 -7.04 4.83 3.80
CA ALA A 207 -7.11 5.94 4.75
C ALA A 207 -7.12 7.31 4.05
N GLY A 208 -6.61 7.39 2.84
CA GLY A 208 -6.65 8.59 2.01
C GLY A 208 -7.98 8.85 1.31
N LEU A 209 -8.88 7.88 1.30
CA LEU A 209 -10.19 8.02 0.63
C LEU A 209 -11.11 9.03 1.32
N HIS A 210 -10.86 9.35 2.59
CA HIS A 210 -11.62 10.35 3.34
C HIS A 210 -11.30 11.78 2.95
N PHE A 211 -10.13 12.03 2.35
CA PHE A 211 -9.69 13.37 2.00
C PHE A 211 -10.46 13.93 0.82
N THR A 212 -10.79 15.23 0.94
CA THR A 212 -11.41 16.04 -0.10
C THR A 212 -10.60 17.32 -0.30
N PRO A 213 -10.80 18.07 -1.40
CA PRO A 213 -10.17 19.38 -1.58
C PRO A 213 -10.41 20.32 -0.38
N GLU A 214 -11.62 20.31 0.21
CA GLU A 214 -12.00 21.14 1.35
C GLU A 214 -11.19 20.77 2.60
N VAL A 215 -10.92 19.50 2.83
CA VAL A 215 -10.03 19.05 3.92
C VAL A 215 -8.62 19.58 3.71
N PHE A 216 -8.07 19.55 2.49
CA PHE A 216 -6.75 20.12 2.19
C PHE A 216 -6.71 21.65 2.40
N GLU A 217 -7.75 22.38 2.04
CA GLU A 217 -7.86 23.83 2.35
C GLU A 217 -7.90 24.08 3.86
N SER A 218 -8.61 23.25 4.62
CA SER A 218 -8.63 23.32 6.08
C SER A 218 -7.26 23.06 6.70
N LEU A 219 -6.50 22.07 6.19
CA LEU A 219 -5.12 21.81 6.62
C LEU A 219 -4.22 23.01 6.36
N LYS A 220 -4.30 23.60 5.16
CA LYS A 220 -3.53 24.76 4.76
C LYS A 220 -3.83 25.99 5.63
N SER A 221 -5.11 26.24 5.95
CA SER A 221 -5.53 27.35 6.83
C SER A 221 -4.97 27.24 8.25
N ARG A 222 -4.58 26.04 8.67
CA ARG A 222 -3.95 25.77 9.98
C ARG A 222 -2.42 25.59 9.89
N ASN A 223 -1.79 25.96 8.77
CA ASN A 223 -0.37 25.80 8.52
C ASN A 223 0.14 24.35 8.68
N ILE A 224 -0.71 23.36 8.38
CA ILE A 224 -0.34 21.95 8.33
C ILE A 224 0.20 21.69 6.92
N GLU A 225 1.46 21.30 6.88
CA GLU A 225 2.12 20.99 5.62
C GLU A 225 1.81 19.56 5.17
N THR A 226 1.96 19.31 3.87
CA THR A 226 1.78 17.97 3.30
C THR A 226 3.01 17.52 2.51
N ALA A 227 3.26 16.23 2.49
CA ALA A 227 4.30 15.60 1.67
C ALA A 227 3.78 14.30 1.06
N GLU A 228 4.28 13.99 -0.12
CA GLU A 228 3.89 12.81 -0.88
C GLU A 228 5.03 11.78 -0.87
N LEU A 229 4.65 10.54 -0.78
CA LEU A 229 5.50 9.38 -1.06
C LEU A 229 4.75 8.42 -2.00
N THR A 230 5.44 7.50 -2.63
CA THR A 230 4.84 6.44 -3.43
C THR A 230 5.22 5.09 -2.84
N LEU A 231 4.23 4.27 -2.54
CA LEU A 231 4.39 2.85 -2.29
C LEU A 231 3.36 2.12 -3.16
N HIS A 232 3.85 1.25 -4.04
CA HIS A 232 2.99 0.43 -4.89
C HIS A 232 2.43 -0.73 -4.08
N VAL A 233 1.15 -0.61 -3.73
CA VAL A 233 0.47 -1.61 -2.88
C VAL A 233 0.19 -2.86 -3.70
N GLY A 234 0.75 -3.99 -3.27
CA GLY A 234 0.54 -5.28 -3.89
C GLY A 234 -0.75 -5.97 -3.44
N ALA A 235 -1.19 -7.00 -4.20
CA ALA A 235 -2.40 -7.79 -3.89
C ALA A 235 -2.30 -8.61 -2.59
N GLY A 236 -1.11 -8.76 -2.02
CA GLY A 236 -0.90 -9.39 -0.71
C GLY A 236 -1.68 -8.71 0.42
N THR A 237 -1.96 -7.40 0.30
CA THR A 237 -2.76 -6.63 1.26
C THR A 237 -4.19 -7.19 1.43
N PHE A 238 -4.72 -7.91 0.43
CA PHE A 238 -6.04 -8.54 0.50
C PHE A 238 -6.03 -9.94 1.13
N GLN A 239 -4.86 -10.51 1.40
CA GLN A 239 -4.75 -11.86 1.95
C GLN A 239 -4.65 -11.80 3.48
N PRO A 240 -5.51 -12.54 4.20
CA PRO A 240 -5.34 -12.69 5.64
C PRO A 240 -4.07 -13.47 5.97
N VAL A 241 -3.54 -13.27 7.16
CA VAL A 241 -2.45 -14.09 7.70
C VAL A 241 -2.95 -15.52 7.85
N LYS A 242 -2.27 -16.47 7.20
CA LYS A 242 -2.67 -17.90 7.19
C LYS A 242 -1.90 -18.73 8.23
N THR A 243 -0.83 -18.20 8.75
CA THR A 243 0.01 -18.86 9.75
C THR A 243 -0.48 -18.55 11.15
N LYS A 244 -0.36 -19.50 12.08
CA LYS A 244 -0.72 -19.29 13.48
C LYS A 244 0.28 -18.39 14.18
N GLN A 245 1.57 -18.60 13.93
CA GLN A 245 2.64 -17.76 14.45
C GLN A 245 2.96 -16.66 13.42
N ILE A 246 3.10 -15.43 13.91
CA ILE A 246 3.45 -14.27 13.06
C ILE A 246 4.86 -14.44 12.51
N SER A 247 5.77 -15.10 13.25
CA SER A 247 7.12 -15.42 12.78
C SER A 247 7.17 -16.26 11.50
N ASP A 248 6.13 -17.05 11.23
CA ASP A 248 6.04 -17.91 10.05
C ASP A 248 5.38 -17.22 8.86
N HIS A 249 4.80 -16.03 9.08
CA HIS A 249 4.19 -15.24 8.02
C HIS A 249 5.27 -14.58 7.17
N GLN A 250 5.11 -14.67 5.85
CA GLN A 250 5.97 -13.99 4.89
C GLN A 250 5.25 -12.77 4.32
N MET A 251 5.81 -11.59 4.58
CA MET A 251 5.36 -10.35 3.97
C MET A 251 5.74 -10.33 2.49
N HIS A 252 4.83 -9.85 1.66
CA HIS A 252 5.16 -9.52 0.27
C HIS A 252 6.04 -8.27 0.19
N THR A 253 6.84 -8.20 -0.88
CA THR A 253 7.67 -7.05 -1.18
C THR A 253 6.82 -5.94 -1.79
N GLU A 254 7.02 -4.72 -1.34
CA GLU A 254 6.41 -3.52 -1.93
C GLU A 254 7.50 -2.53 -2.36
N VAL A 255 7.30 -1.90 -3.51
CA VAL A 255 8.22 -0.91 -4.08
C VAL A 255 7.90 0.46 -3.53
N ILE A 256 8.95 1.18 -3.13
CA ILE A 256 8.91 2.53 -2.58
C ILE A 256 9.65 3.48 -3.52
N GLU A 257 9.05 4.64 -3.80
CA GLU A 257 9.67 5.74 -4.53
C GLU A 257 9.48 7.04 -3.75
N ILE A 258 10.58 7.72 -3.42
CA ILE A 258 10.53 8.94 -2.62
C ILE A 258 11.42 10.01 -3.23
N GLN A 259 10.84 11.17 -3.50
CA GLN A 259 11.56 12.33 -4.01
C GLN A 259 12.53 12.88 -2.97
N LYS A 260 13.75 13.31 -3.37
CA LYS A 260 14.73 13.97 -2.49
C LYS A 260 14.11 15.10 -1.67
N LYS A 261 13.31 15.96 -2.33
CA LYS A 261 12.58 17.06 -1.67
C LYS A 261 11.63 16.60 -0.54
N THR A 262 11.05 15.41 -0.66
CA THR A 262 10.21 14.84 0.40
C THR A 262 11.06 14.46 1.60
N ILE A 263 12.23 13.84 1.39
CA ILE A 263 13.14 13.46 2.48
C ILE A 263 13.68 14.72 3.18
N GLU A 264 14.03 15.78 2.43
CA GLU A 264 14.42 17.09 2.99
C GLU A 264 13.31 17.69 3.86
N LYS A 265 12.06 17.54 3.42
CA LYS A 265 10.89 18.00 4.17
C LYS A 265 10.64 17.18 5.44
N LEU A 266 10.82 15.86 5.37
CA LEU A 266 10.76 14.97 6.54
C LEU A 266 11.82 15.35 7.57
N LEU A 267 13.07 15.58 7.15
CA LEU A 267 14.18 15.98 8.02
C LEU A 267 13.88 17.26 8.81
N LYS A 268 13.24 18.24 8.16
CA LYS A 268 12.85 19.52 8.82
C LYS A 268 11.68 19.36 9.80
N ASN A 269 10.92 18.27 9.73
CA ASN A 269 9.68 18.07 10.47
C ASN A 269 9.72 16.83 11.40
N ILE A 270 10.91 16.33 11.73
CA ILE A 270 11.02 15.22 12.69
C ILE A 270 10.34 15.58 14.01
N GLY A 271 9.65 14.61 14.61
CA GLY A 271 8.84 14.80 15.81
C GLY A 271 7.41 15.32 15.55
N LYS A 272 7.05 15.60 14.27
CA LYS A 272 5.73 16.14 13.88
C LYS A 272 5.12 15.46 12.64
N ILE A 273 5.60 14.27 12.30
CA ILE A 273 5.21 13.56 11.09
C ILE A 273 3.97 12.71 11.37
N ILE A 274 2.88 12.99 10.68
CA ILE A 274 1.63 12.25 10.75
C ILE A 274 1.44 11.46 9.45
N ALA A 275 1.39 10.15 9.56
CA ALA A 275 1.21 9.26 8.40
C ALA A 275 -0.27 9.05 8.06
N VAL A 276 -0.63 9.15 6.79
CA VAL A 276 -1.95 8.77 6.29
C VAL A 276 -1.89 7.34 5.75
N GLY A 277 -2.45 6.42 6.50
CA GLY A 277 -2.48 4.98 6.21
C GLY A 277 -1.23 4.22 6.62
N THR A 278 -1.43 2.94 6.85
CA THR A 278 -0.38 1.99 7.23
C THR A 278 0.72 1.86 6.17
N THR A 279 0.41 2.09 4.89
CA THR A 279 1.38 2.13 3.79
C THR A 279 2.37 3.29 3.96
N SER A 280 1.89 4.48 4.36
CA SER A 280 2.75 5.63 4.65
C SER A 280 3.62 5.39 5.88
N VAL A 281 3.07 4.77 6.94
CA VAL A 281 3.85 4.36 8.12
C VAL A 281 4.99 3.42 7.72
N ARG A 282 4.67 2.33 6.99
CA ARG A 282 5.68 1.36 6.58
C ARG A 282 6.77 1.99 5.71
N THR A 283 6.41 2.93 4.86
CA THR A 283 7.38 3.65 4.02
C THR A 283 8.28 4.55 4.85
N LEU A 284 7.72 5.35 5.75
CA LEU A 284 8.47 6.23 6.65
C LEU A 284 9.45 5.42 7.51
N GLU A 285 8.96 4.36 8.15
CA GLU A 285 9.82 3.53 8.99
C GLU A 285 10.88 2.79 8.15
N SER A 286 10.57 2.40 6.91
CA SER A 286 11.57 1.83 5.99
C SER A 286 12.68 2.82 5.65
N LEU A 287 12.40 4.13 5.52
CA LEU A 287 13.43 5.16 5.32
C LEU A 287 14.45 5.15 6.45
N TYR A 288 14.00 5.07 7.70
CA TYR A 288 14.92 4.98 8.84
C TYR A 288 15.89 3.79 8.68
N HIS A 289 15.38 2.64 8.27
CA HIS A 289 16.21 1.45 8.07
C HIS A 289 17.13 1.55 6.84
N ILE A 290 16.77 2.32 5.81
CA ILE A 290 17.68 2.61 4.69
C ILE A 290 18.90 3.41 5.19
N GLY A 291 18.70 4.41 6.05
CA GLY A 291 19.80 5.12 6.67
C GLY A 291 20.75 4.21 7.44
N LEU A 292 20.20 3.21 8.17
CA LEU A 292 21.03 2.19 8.85
C LEU A 292 21.80 1.29 7.87
N LEU A 293 21.23 0.94 6.71
CA LEU A 293 21.95 0.19 5.69
C LEU A 293 23.13 1.01 5.14
N ILE A 294 22.90 2.31 4.88
CA ILE A 294 23.96 3.22 4.40
C ILE A 294 25.08 3.36 5.45
N GLU A 295 24.73 3.55 6.74
CA GLU A 295 25.71 3.60 7.83
C GLU A 295 26.58 2.34 7.87
N LYS A 296 25.98 1.16 7.62
CA LYS A 296 26.67 -0.13 7.56
C LYS A 296 27.34 -0.41 6.23
N GLN A 297 27.37 0.55 5.31
CA GLN A 297 27.94 0.43 3.96
C GLN A 297 27.29 -0.71 3.13
N GLN A 298 26.01 -0.97 3.35
CA GLN A 298 25.22 -1.96 2.62
C GLN A 298 24.43 -1.25 1.51
N PHE A 299 25.02 -1.18 0.33
CA PHE A 299 24.46 -0.47 -0.83
C PHE A 299 23.85 -1.43 -1.83
N PRO A 300 22.88 -0.95 -2.65
CA PRO A 300 22.43 -1.66 -3.84
C PRO A 300 23.59 -1.98 -4.80
N ASP A 301 23.50 -3.12 -5.48
CA ASP A 301 24.43 -3.59 -6.50
C ASP A 301 23.73 -3.80 -7.86
N GLU A 302 24.44 -4.27 -8.88
CA GLU A 302 23.89 -4.52 -10.22
C GLU A 302 22.78 -5.59 -10.22
N LYS A 303 22.84 -6.57 -9.32
CA LYS A 303 21.85 -7.65 -9.20
C LYS A 303 20.62 -7.21 -8.38
N HIS A 304 20.84 -6.30 -7.42
CA HIS A 304 19.83 -5.77 -6.53
C HIS A 304 19.90 -4.24 -6.56
N PRO A 305 19.30 -3.59 -7.57
CA PRO A 305 19.51 -2.16 -7.84
C PRO A 305 18.82 -1.24 -6.84
N TYR A 306 18.03 -1.78 -5.90
CA TYR A 306 17.29 -1.04 -4.89
C TYR A 306 17.72 -1.41 -3.48
N PHE A 307 17.64 -0.46 -2.54
CA PHE A 307 17.70 -0.80 -1.12
C PHE A 307 16.57 -1.77 -0.80
N PHE A 308 16.88 -2.80 -0.02
CA PHE A 308 15.90 -3.80 0.39
C PHE A 308 15.83 -3.87 1.91
N ILE A 309 14.62 -3.70 2.47
CA ILE A 309 14.35 -3.78 3.90
C ILE A 309 13.71 -5.14 4.19
N PRO A 310 14.48 -6.09 4.76
CA PRO A 310 13.94 -7.40 5.15
C PRO A 310 12.89 -7.29 6.25
N GLN A 311 11.95 -8.22 6.25
CA GLN A 311 10.80 -8.26 7.15
C GLN A 311 11.16 -8.06 8.63
N TRP A 312 12.21 -8.72 9.11
CA TRP A 312 12.61 -8.79 10.53
C TRP A 312 13.78 -7.90 10.90
N MET A 313 14.24 -7.07 9.98
CA MET A 313 15.41 -6.17 10.18
C MET A 313 15.30 -5.34 11.48
N PRO A 314 14.14 -4.72 11.82
CA PRO A 314 14.03 -3.88 13.01
C PRO A 314 14.27 -4.62 14.34
N TYR A 315 13.99 -5.91 14.35
CA TYR A 315 14.07 -6.75 15.57
C TYR A 315 15.42 -7.45 15.71
N GLN A 316 16.27 -7.39 14.67
CA GLN A 316 17.57 -8.04 14.59
C GLN A 316 18.74 -7.10 14.78
N THR A 317 18.50 -5.80 14.69
CA THR A 317 19.55 -4.80 14.65
C THR A 317 19.36 -3.81 15.79
N GLU A 318 20.37 -3.66 16.64
CA GLU A 318 20.43 -2.54 17.57
C GLU A 318 20.59 -1.23 16.78
N CYS A 319 19.73 -0.27 17.08
CA CYS A 319 19.63 0.99 16.36
C CYS A 319 20.08 2.14 17.27
N ALA A 320 21.31 2.59 17.10
CA ALA A 320 21.84 3.77 17.77
C ALA A 320 21.68 5.07 16.96
N LEU A 321 21.28 4.95 15.68
CA LEU A 321 21.15 6.09 14.77
C LEU A 321 19.92 6.94 15.14
N THR A 322 20.09 8.28 15.17
CA THR A 322 18.91 9.15 15.33
C THR A 322 18.12 9.26 14.02
N PRO A 323 16.83 9.59 14.07
CA PRO A 323 16.04 9.82 12.87
C PRO A 323 16.67 10.86 11.93
N GLU A 324 17.19 11.95 12.47
CA GLU A 324 17.90 13.02 11.74
C GLU A 324 19.12 12.49 11.00
N ALA A 325 19.98 11.76 11.72
CA ALA A 325 21.18 11.18 11.14
C ALA A 325 20.85 10.19 10.02
N SER A 326 19.82 9.37 10.20
CA SER A 326 19.35 8.44 9.18
C SER A 326 18.92 9.15 7.90
N LEU A 327 18.05 10.16 7.99
CA LEU A 327 17.59 10.90 6.82
C LEU A 327 18.73 11.69 6.16
N GLN A 328 19.67 12.25 6.96
CA GLN A 328 20.84 12.95 6.44
C GLN A 328 21.77 12.02 5.64
N LEU A 329 21.99 10.79 6.11
CA LEU A 329 22.77 9.78 5.37
C LEU A 329 22.15 9.47 4.02
N ILE A 330 20.81 9.33 3.96
CA ILE A 330 20.09 9.10 2.70
C ILE A 330 20.30 10.29 1.76
N LEU A 331 20.11 11.52 2.23
CA LEU A 331 20.29 12.73 1.42
C LEU A 331 21.71 12.86 0.87
N ASN A 332 22.71 12.60 1.70
CA ASN A 332 24.12 12.63 1.28
C ASN A 332 24.40 11.57 0.20
N GLU A 333 23.87 10.36 0.34
CA GLU A 333 24.05 9.30 -0.64
C GLU A 333 23.32 9.61 -1.96
N MET A 334 22.10 10.17 -1.89
CA MET A 334 21.38 10.64 -3.07
C MET A 334 22.13 11.75 -3.81
N GLU A 335 22.74 12.69 -3.08
CA GLU A 335 23.54 13.75 -3.66
C GLU A 335 24.80 13.21 -4.33
N LYS A 336 25.54 12.33 -3.65
CA LYS A 336 26.74 11.67 -4.18
C LYS A 336 26.44 10.92 -5.50
N ARG A 337 25.27 10.29 -5.61
CA ARG A 337 24.83 9.56 -6.80
C ARG A 337 24.03 10.41 -7.80
N ASN A 338 23.83 11.69 -7.53
CA ASN A 338 23.00 12.60 -8.33
C ASN A 338 21.56 12.06 -8.55
N LEU A 339 20.95 11.51 -7.49
CA LEU A 339 19.60 10.95 -7.53
C LEU A 339 18.55 11.99 -7.09
N SER A 340 17.52 12.18 -7.88
CA SER A 340 16.34 12.97 -7.52
C SER A 340 15.24 12.15 -6.83
N VAL A 341 15.27 10.83 -7.03
CA VAL A 341 14.31 9.85 -6.47
C VAL A 341 15.07 8.71 -5.82
N LEU A 342 14.68 8.35 -4.60
CA LEU A 342 15.11 7.14 -3.91
C LEU A 342 14.16 6.00 -4.26
N HIS A 343 14.71 4.91 -4.80
CA HIS A 343 13.97 3.66 -5.03
C HIS A 343 14.38 2.62 -3.99
N ALA A 344 13.41 1.95 -3.40
CA ALA A 344 13.64 0.90 -2.41
C ALA A 344 12.54 -0.17 -2.45
N GLN A 345 12.80 -1.27 -1.78
CA GLN A 345 11.84 -2.35 -1.59
C GLN A 345 11.71 -2.67 -0.11
N THR A 346 10.50 -2.92 0.36
CA THR A 346 10.24 -3.24 1.77
C THR A 346 9.38 -4.48 1.93
N GLN A 347 9.78 -5.31 2.89
CA GLN A 347 8.96 -6.36 3.49
C GLN A 347 8.67 -6.07 4.96
N LEU A 348 8.99 -4.86 5.42
CA LEU A 348 8.90 -4.48 6.82
C LEU A 348 7.58 -4.90 7.45
N ILE A 349 7.64 -5.71 8.52
CA ILE A 349 6.51 -5.99 9.41
C ILE A 349 6.64 -5.12 10.67
N ILE A 350 5.53 -4.51 11.07
CA ILE A 350 5.44 -3.75 12.32
C ILE A 350 4.45 -4.46 13.23
N GLN A 351 4.91 -4.84 14.41
CA GLN A 351 4.15 -5.58 15.42
C GLN A 351 4.45 -5.02 16.82
N PRO A 352 3.71 -5.37 17.87
CA PRO A 352 3.99 -4.94 19.24
C PRO A 352 5.46 -5.09 19.62
N GLY A 353 6.00 -4.07 20.30
CA GLY A 353 7.43 -3.97 20.62
C GLY A 353 8.28 -3.27 19.53
N TYR A 354 7.69 -2.83 18.41
CA TYR A 354 8.35 -1.95 17.44
C TYR A 354 8.48 -0.54 18.01
N THR A 355 9.65 0.06 17.85
CA THR A 355 9.88 1.47 18.21
C THR A 355 9.79 2.33 16.95
N PHE A 356 8.75 3.15 16.86
CA PHE A 356 8.57 4.09 15.75
C PHE A 356 9.66 5.17 15.79
N ARG A 357 10.24 5.48 14.63
CA ARG A 357 11.39 6.40 14.49
C ARG A 357 11.01 7.70 13.81
N LEU A 358 10.19 7.63 12.77
CA LEU A 358 9.78 8.79 11.98
C LEU A 358 8.30 9.14 12.17
N THR A 359 7.46 8.17 12.50
CA THR A 359 6.01 8.35 12.60
C THR A 359 5.61 8.79 14.00
N ASN A 360 5.00 9.97 14.13
CA ASN A 360 4.55 10.54 15.41
C ASN A 360 3.04 10.49 15.60
N GLY A 361 2.28 10.25 14.54
CA GLY A 361 0.83 10.07 14.55
C GLY A 361 0.39 9.33 13.30
N MET A 362 -0.79 8.73 13.34
CA MET A 362 -1.31 7.96 12.22
C MET A 362 -2.82 8.20 12.04
N ILE A 363 -3.22 8.47 10.79
CA ILE A 363 -4.62 8.43 10.35
C ILE A 363 -4.82 7.11 9.63
N THR A 364 -5.76 6.27 10.08
CA THR A 364 -6.00 4.97 9.47
C THR A 364 -7.46 4.53 9.58
N ASN A 365 -7.86 3.56 8.74
CA ASN A 365 -9.16 2.90 8.84
C ASN A 365 -9.12 1.79 9.91
N PHE A 366 -10.28 1.21 10.23
CA PHE A 366 -10.36 -0.02 11.02
C PHE A 366 -10.07 -1.22 10.12
N HIS A 367 -9.21 -2.12 10.57
CA HIS A 367 -8.66 -3.23 9.79
C HIS A 367 -9.33 -4.56 10.13
N GLN A 368 -9.19 -5.53 9.24
CA GLN A 368 -9.69 -6.90 9.44
C GLN A 368 -9.06 -7.56 10.67
N PRO A 369 -9.80 -8.46 11.36
CA PRO A 369 -9.20 -9.34 12.34
C PRO A 369 -8.10 -10.20 11.70
N LYS A 370 -7.12 -10.61 12.49
CA LYS A 370 -5.98 -11.45 12.08
C LYS A 370 -5.20 -10.89 10.90
N SER A 371 -5.05 -9.56 10.82
CA SER A 371 -4.29 -8.89 9.75
C SER A 371 -2.99 -8.27 10.26
N THR A 372 -1.97 -8.22 9.40
CA THR A 372 -0.71 -7.50 9.69
C THR A 372 -0.93 -6.00 9.92
N LEU A 373 -2.02 -5.45 9.39
CA LEU A 373 -2.40 -4.06 9.60
C LEU A 373 -2.87 -3.80 11.04
N LEU A 374 -3.60 -4.76 11.63
CA LEU A 374 -4.00 -4.68 13.03
C LEU A 374 -2.80 -4.84 13.97
N LEU A 375 -1.78 -5.64 13.59
CA LEU A 375 -0.51 -5.71 14.33
C LEU A 375 0.16 -4.34 14.40
N LEU A 376 0.23 -3.63 13.25
CA LEU A 376 0.82 -2.29 13.18
C LEU A 376 0.05 -1.30 14.04
N VAL A 377 -1.28 -1.31 13.98
CA VAL A 377 -2.12 -0.46 14.85
C VAL A 377 -1.87 -0.79 16.31
N SER A 378 -1.83 -2.07 16.67
CA SER A 378 -1.55 -2.52 18.04
C SER A 378 -0.19 -2.02 18.53
N ALA A 379 0.84 -2.10 17.68
CA ALA A 379 2.16 -1.58 18.00
C ALA A 379 2.14 -0.07 18.24
N PHE A 380 1.36 0.67 17.43
CA PHE A 380 1.30 2.12 17.50
C PHE A 380 0.59 2.65 18.76
N VAL A 381 -0.38 1.90 19.28
CA VAL A 381 -1.18 2.29 20.46
C VAL A 381 -0.81 1.48 21.71
N ASP A 382 0.41 0.97 21.81
CA ASP A 382 0.93 0.21 22.95
C ASP A 382 -0.02 -0.89 23.43
N GLY A 383 -0.59 -1.67 22.48
CA GLY A 383 -1.50 -2.78 22.76
C GLY A 383 -2.96 -2.37 23.04
N ASN A 384 -3.29 -1.08 23.08
CA ASN A 384 -4.65 -0.59 23.40
C ASN A 384 -5.66 -0.73 22.24
N TRP A 385 -5.31 -1.46 21.17
CA TRP A 385 -6.17 -1.63 20.00
C TRP A 385 -7.56 -2.20 20.33
N ARG A 386 -7.67 -3.14 21.31
CA ARG A 386 -8.98 -3.72 21.69
C ARG A 386 -9.92 -2.65 22.21
N LYS A 387 -9.47 -1.77 23.10
CA LYS A 387 -10.25 -0.66 23.61
C LYS A 387 -10.80 0.23 22.49
N ILE A 388 -9.96 0.50 21.47
CA ILE A 388 -10.33 1.34 20.32
C ILE A 388 -11.37 0.61 19.45
N TYR A 389 -11.16 -0.69 19.15
CA TYR A 389 -12.04 -1.46 18.28
C TYR A 389 -13.37 -1.80 18.96
N ASP A 390 -13.37 -2.15 20.25
CA ASP A 390 -14.60 -2.38 21.04
C ASP A 390 -15.44 -1.10 21.11
N TYR A 391 -14.79 0.05 21.31
CA TYR A 391 -15.46 1.34 21.25
C TYR A 391 -16.08 1.58 19.88
N ALA A 392 -15.33 1.41 18.80
CA ALA A 392 -15.80 1.63 17.44
C ALA A 392 -17.00 0.72 17.10
N LEU A 393 -16.95 -0.56 17.50
CA LEU A 393 -18.06 -1.51 17.29
C LEU A 393 -19.32 -1.12 18.06
N SER A 394 -19.18 -0.63 19.29
CA SER A 394 -20.31 -0.23 20.15
C SER A 394 -20.90 1.14 19.81
N HIS A 395 -20.18 1.96 19.03
CA HIS A 395 -20.58 3.32 18.63
C HIS A 395 -20.86 3.47 17.13
N ASP A 396 -21.28 2.40 16.46
CA ASP A 396 -21.73 2.40 15.07
C ASP A 396 -20.71 2.91 14.05
N PHE A 397 -19.42 2.70 14.29
CA PHE A 397 -18.40 2.93 13.27
C PHE A 397 -18.49 1.87 12.19
N ARG A 398 -18.19 2.28 10.97
CA ARG A 398 -18.07 1.40 9.80
C ARG A 398 -16.61 1.01 9.61
N PHE A 399 -16.39 -0.18 9.10
CA PHE A 399 -15.07 -0.80 9.02
C PHE A 399 -14.58 -0.94 7.59
N LEU A 400 -13.27 -1.16 7.45
CA LEU A 400 -12.51 -1.45 6.25
C LEU A 400 -12.43 -0.28 5.27
N SER A 401 -12.24 -0.56 3.96
CA SER A 401 -11.85 0.42 2.94
C SER A 401 -12.72 1.66 2.85
N TYR A 402 -14.03 1.50 2.87
CA TYR A 402 -15.00 2.59 2.80
C TYR A 402 -15.61 2.95 4.16
N GLY A 403 -15.04 2.37 5.21
CA GLY A 403 -15.48 2.59 6.60
C GLY A 403 -15.14 3.98 7.12
N ASP A 404 -15.05 4.09 8.43
CA ASP A 404 -14.70 5.31 9.14
C ASP A 404 -13.20 5.29 9.49
N SER A 405 -12.68 6.38 10.02
CA SER A 405 -11.26 6.55 10.29
C SER A 405 -10.94 6.72 11.76
N SER A 406 -9.68 6.54 12.10
CA SER A 406 -9.10 6.87 13.40
C SER A 406 -7.87 7.75 13.25
N LEU A 407 -7.66 8.66 14.19
CA LEU A 407 -6.44 9.42 14.44
C LEU A 407 -5.83 8.90 15.74
N LEU A 408 -4.63 8.35 15.63
CA LEU A 408 -3.88 7.69 16.68
C LEU A 408 -2.58 8.44 16.97
#